data_7284c1a1b8f7de668c91bdcf46985b1d
#
_entry.id   7284c1a1b8f7de668c91bdcf46985b1d
#
_cell.length_a   1.000
_cell.length_b   1.000
_cell.length_c   1.000
_cell.angle_alpha   90.00
_cell.angle_beta   90.00
_cell.angle_gamma   90.00
#
_symmetry.space_group_name_H-M   'P 1'
#
loop_
_entity.id
_entity.type
_entity.pdbx_description
1 polymer ?
#
loop_
_entity_poly.entity_id
_entity_poly.type
_entity_poly.pdbx_seq_one_letter_code
_entity_poly.pdbx_strand_id
1 'polypeptide(L)'
;NNPYHPMDNKAITGEYPPGSTFKIVTGTAALAEHKVTPQEKIFDAGHHWIIPKTNAGGEALGWINFQEAMAHSDNVYFYEMGNRLGVDALERYARMFGLGARTGIDLPYEAEGLAPNRKYKADNFEDGEWYLSETFDAAIGQGFNLVTPLQAAMVMGEIAANGKRYQPHLVQRIVDVHGNTVREFQPKLLSELDVSQSVIRNVQEGLHSVTKIG
;
A
#
# COMPACT_ATOMS: atom_id res chain seq x y z
N ASN A 1 30.85 -4.84 -16.29
CA ASN A 1 29.40 -5.19 -16.14
C ASN A 1 29.18 -5.85 -14.78
N ASN A 2 28.73 -5.08 -13.79
CA ASN A 2 28.36 -5.62 -12.48
C ASN A 2 26.88 -6.08 -12.55
N PRO A 3 26.57 -7.38 -12.30
CA PRO A 3 25.20 -7.89 -12.38
C PRO A 3 24.25 -7.27 -11.36
N TYR A 4 24.76 -6.62 -10.33
CA TYR A 4 23.94 -5.94 -9.30
C TYR A 4 23.54 -4.51 -9.68
N HIS A 5 23.96 -3.99 -10.82
CA HIS A 5 23.63 -2.65 -11.30
C HIS A 5 23.72 -1.57 -10.20
N PRO A 6 24.91 -1.36 -9.58
CA PRO A 6 25.05 -0.49 -8.40
C PRO A 6 24.82 0.99 -8.71
N MET A 7 24.75 1.38 -9.98
CA MET A 7 24.46 2.75 -10.42
C MET A 7 22.96 3.02 -10.58
N ASP A 8 22.13 1.97 -10.56
CA ASP A 8 20.67 2.14 -10.64
C ASP A 8 20.14 2.56 -9.27
N ASN A 9 19.40 3.66 -9.23
CA ASN A 9 18.74 4.11 -8.02
C ASN A 9 17.46 3.28 -7.77
N LYS A 10 17.63 2.06 -7.26
CA LYS A 10 16.54 1.10 -7.04
C LYS A 10 15.44 1.62 -6.14
N ALA A 11 15.69 2.65 -5.34
CA ALA A 11 14.68 3.26 -4.49
C ALA A 11 13.54 3.92 -5.28
N ILE A 12 13.83 4.38 -6.50
CA ILE A 12 12.87 5.10 -7.35
C ILE A 12 12.66 4.45 -8.73
N THR A 13 13.55 3.53 -9.15
CA THR A 13 13.44 2.85 -10.45
C THR A 13 13.07 1.38 -10.35
N GLY A 14 13.32 0.74 -9.20
CA GLY A 14 12.95 -0.65 -8.97
C GLY A 14 11.47 -0.77 -8.65
N GLU A 15 10.77 -1.65 -9.35
CA GLU A 15 9.35 -1.92 -9.16
C GLU A 15 9.16 -3.33 -8.61
N TYR A 16 8.53 -3.44 -7.45
CA TYR A 16 8.38 -4.69 -6.70
C TYR A 16 6.95 -4.86 -6.21
N PRO A 17 6.45 -6.11 -6.11
CA PRO A 17 5.21 -6.37 -5.39
C PRO A 17 5.34 -5.89 -3.93
N PRO A 18 4.45 -5.01 -3.45
CA PRO A 18 4.54 -4.46 -2.10
C PRO A 18 4.27 -5.49 -1.00
N GLY A 19 3.61 -6.61 -1.34
CA GLY A 19 3.21 -7.62 -0.37
C GLY A 19 2.35 -7.01 0.74
N SER A 20 2.50 -7.51 1.96
CA SER A 20 1.65 -7.14 3.11
C SER A 20 1.65 -5.65 3.46
N THR A 21 2.59 -4.84 2.95
CA THR A 21 2.51 -3.39 3.13
C THR A 21 1.30 -2.77 2.42
N PHE A 22 0.80 -3.41 1.35
CA PHE A 22 -0.41 -2.98 0.65
C PHE A 22 -1.69 -3.19 1.48
N LYS A 23 -1.66 -4.02 2.53
CA LYS A 23 -2.79 -4.22 3.45
C LYS A 23 -3.22 -2.92 4.15
N ILE A 24 -2.33 -1.93 4.23
CA ILE A 24 -2.66 -0.58 4.67
C ILE A 24 -3.68 0.06 3.72
N VAL A 25 -3.46 -0.04 2.41
CA VAL A 25 -4.38 0.47 1.39
C VAL A 25 -5.71 -0.28 1.44
N THR A 26 -5.66 -1.61 1.43
CA THR A 26 -6.85 -2.48 1.50
C THR A 26 -7.66 -2.26 2.78
N GLY A 27 -6.97 -2.17 3.92
CA GLY A 27 -7.61 -1.93 5.22
C GLY A 27 -8.26 -0.55 5.30
N THR A 28 -7.56 0.48 4.82
CA THR A 28 -8.11 1.84 4.74
C THR A 28 -9.37 1.85 3.87
N ALA A 29 -9.31 1.22 2.69
CA ALA A 29 -10.45 1.11 1.78
C ALA A 29 -11.63 0.38 2.43
N ALA A 30 -11.39 -0.76 3.08
CA ALA A 30 -12.44 -1.57 3.69
C ALA A 30 -13.17 -0.82 4.81
N LEU A 31 -12.44 -0.11 5.65
CA LEU A 31 -13.02 0.72 6.71
C LEU A 31 -13.76 1.94 6.15
N ALA A 32 -13.18 2.65 5.18
CA ALA A 32 -13.76 3.85 4.59
C ALA A 32 -15.03 3.56 3.79
N GLU A 33 -15.08 2.43 3.07
CA GLU A 33 -16.24 1.95 2.31
C GLU A 33 -17.28 1.21 3.19
N HIS A 34 -17.07 1.20 4.52
CA HIS A 34 -17.95 0.48 5.47
C HIS A 34 -18.15 -1.01 5.12
N LYS A 35 -17.15 -1.63 4.50
CA LYS A 35 -17.15 -3.07 4.18
C LYS A 35 -16.88 -3.93 5.42
N VAL A 36 -16.31 -3.32 6.44
CA VAL A 36 -16.03 -3.93 7.74
C VAL A 36 -16.02 -2.85 8.82
N THR A 37 -16.36 -3.20 10.04
CA THR A 37 -16.10 -2.37 11.21
C THR A 37 -14.83 -2.83 11.93
N PRO A 38 -14.13 -1.98 12.69
CA PRO A 38 -12.92 -2.38 13.40
C PRO A 38 -13.13 -3.55 14.37
N GLN A 39 -14.33 -3.72 14.90
CA GLN A 39 -14.70 -4.74 15.89
C GLN A 39 -15.27 -6.01 15.25
N GLU A 40 -15.68 -5.96 13.98
CA GLU A 40 -16.19 -7.13 13.27
C GLU A 40 -15.14 -8.23 13.21
N LYS A 41 -15.54 -9.43 13.61
CA LYS A 41 -14.67 -10.60 13.57
C LYS A 41 -14.95 -11.44 12.33
N ILE A 42 -13.87 -11.86 11.68
CA ILE A 42 -13.89 -12.79 10.56
C ILE A 42 -13.17 -14.07 11.01
N PHE A 43 -13.70 -15.22 10.61
CA PHE A 43 -13.10 -16.51 10.97
C PHE A 43 -11.98 -16.86 9.99
N ASP A 44 -10.77 -16.90 10.48
CA ASP A 44 -9.61 -17.42 9.75
C ASP A 44 -9.43 -18.92 10.05
N ALA A 45 -9.69 -19.75 9.05
CA ALA A 45 -9.48 -21.19 9.09
C ALA A 45 -8.09 -21.61 8.55
N GLY A 46 -7.17 -20.66 8.33
CA GLY A 46 -5.89 -20.85 7.64
C GLY A 46 -6.03 -20.79 6.11
N HIS A 47 -7.23 -20.75 5.59
CA HIS A 47 -7.55 -20.59 4.16
C HIS A 47 -8.89 -19.87 3.96
N HIS A 48 -9.04 -19.19 2.83
CA HIS A 48 -10.28 -18.52 2.48
C HIS A 48 -11.31 -19.52 1.88
N TRP A 49 -12.57 -19.38 2.26
CA TRP A 49 -13.65 -20.33 1.95
C TRP A 49 -14.15 -20.32 0.50
N ILE A 50 -13.95 -19.24 -0.26
CA ILE A 50 -14.35 -19.16 -1.68
C ILE A 50 -13.22 -19.68 -2.57
N ILE A 51 -12.00 -19.18 -2.36
CA ILE A 51 -10.80 -19.60 -3.06
C ILE A 51 -9.79 -20.02 -2.00
N PRO A 52 -9.28 -21.27 -1.98
CA PRO A 52 -8.48 -21.80 -0.90
C PRO A 52 -7.04 -21.25 -0.90
N LYS A 53 -6.91 -19.92 -0.92
CA LYS A 53 -5.66 -19.20 -0.67
C LYS A 53 -5.41 -19.12 0.83
N THR A 54 -4.16 -19.27 1.24
CA THR A 54 -3.76 -19.49 2.63
C THR A 54 -2.99 -18.32 3.22
N ASN A 55 -2.88 -18.33 4.54
CA ASN A 55 -1.91 -17.51 5.25
C ASN A 55 -0.47 -17.95 4.93
N ALA A 56 0.48 -17.03 5.09
CA ALA A 56 1.89 -17.37 5.08
C ALA A 56 2.17 -18.37 6.22
N GLY A 57 2.70 -19.56 5.90
CA GLY A 57 2.89 -20.63 6.88
C GLY A 57 1.66 -21.49 7.18
N GLY A 58 0.47 -21.16 6.65
CA GLY A 58 -0.75 -21.96 6.80
C GLY A 58 -1.39 -21.90 8.19
N GLU A 59 -1.03 -20.92 9.02
CA GLU A 59 -1.61 -20.73 10.36
C GLU A 59 -3.09 -20.34 10.28
N ALA A 60 -3.87 -20.81 11.25
CA ALA A 60 -5.27 -20.45 11.43
C ALA A 60 -5.43 -19.69 12.76
N LEU A 61 -5.90 -18.44 12.71
CA LEU A 61 -6.02 -17.58 13.87
C LEU A 61 -7.42 -17.58 14.52
N GLY A 62 -8.40 -18.27 13.89
CA GLY A 62 -9.78 -18.30 14.39
C GLY A 62 -10.51 -16.95 14.19
N TRP A 63 -11.29 -16.53 15.17
CA TRP A 63 -12.06 -15.28 15.08
C TRP A 63 -11.19 -14.06 15.39
N ILE A 64 -10.81 -13.30 14.36
CA ILE A 64 -9.96 -12.10 14.45
C ILE A 64 -10.69 -10.86 13.94
N ASN A 65 -10.42 -9.72 14.55
CA ASN A 65 -10.87 -8.41 14.13
C ASN A 65 -9.82 -7.69 13.29
N PHE A 66 -10.11 -6.44 12.88
CA PHE A 66 -9.22 -5.65 12.02
C PHE A 66 -7.83 -5.45 12.61
N GLN A 67 -7.72 -5.12 13.91
CA GLN A 67 -6.44 -4.87 14.55
C GLN A 67 -5.60 -6.16 14.69
N GLU A 68 -6.25 -7.27 15.05
CA GLU A 68 -5.63 -8.59 15.12
C GLU A 68 -5.13 -9.04 13.73
N ALA A 69 -5.96 -8.83 12.68
CA ALA A 69 -5.59 -9.15 11.31
C ALA A 69 -4.41 -8.32 10.78
N MET A 70 -4.36 -7.02 11.11
CA MET A 70 -3.22 -6.16 10.80
C MET A 70 -1.96 -6.62 11.54
N ALA A 71 -2.09 -6.91 12.83
CA ALA A 71 -0.98 -7.28 13.71
C ALA A 71 -0.29 -8.58 13.27
N HIS A 72 -1.07 -9.61 12.91
CA HIS A 72 -0.57 -10.89 12.41
C HIS A 72 -0.30 -10.89 10.90
N SER A 73 -0.61 -9.80 10.22
CA SER A 73 -0.53 -9.74 8.76
C SER A 73 -1.33 -10.87 8.08
N ASP A 74 -2.54 -11.14 8.60
CA ASP A 74 -3.38 -12.24 8.16
C ASP A 74 -3.83 -12.06 6.70
N ASN A 75 -3.60 -13.08 5.86
CA ASN A 75 -4.00 -13.01 4.46
C ASN A 75 -5.48 -13.32 4.27
N VAL A 76 -6.03 -14.26 5.04
CA VAL A 76 -7.43 -14.72 4.89
C VAL A 76 -8.39 -13.57 5.17
N TYR A 77 -8.12 -12.78 6.21
CA TYR A 77 -8.87 -11.56 6.49
C TYR A 77 -8.82 -10.58 5.33
N PHE A 78 -7.63 -10.33 4.78
CA PHE A 78 -7.47 -9.36 3.68
C PHE A 78 -7.94 -9.90 2.31
N TYR A 79 -7.99 -11.21 2.08
CA TYR A 79 -8.70 -11.79 0.94
C TYR A 79 -10.19 -11.49 1.02
N GLU A 80 -10.80 -11.61 2.21
CA GLU A 80 -12.20 -11.25 2.41
C GLU A 80 -12.42 -9.74 2.22
N MET A 81 -11.50 -8.89 2.65
CA MET A 81 -11.59 -7.46 2.35
C MET A 81 -11.54 -7.20 0.85
N GLY A 82 -10.65 -7.88 0.12
CA GLY A 82 -10.59 -7.83 -1.34
C GLY A 82 -11.90 -8.30 -1.99
N ASN A 83 -12.48 -9.40 -1.48
CA ASN A 83 -13.78 -9.93 -1.93
C ASN A 83 -14.90 -8.90 -1.79
N ARG A 84 -14.98 -8.21 -0.65
CA ARG A 84 -16.01 -7.21 -0.35
C ARG A 84 -15.83 -5.89 -1.12
N LEU A 85 -14.59 -5.52 -1.43
CA LEU A 85 -14.24 -4.28 -2.12
C LEU A 85 -14.31 -4.41 -3.64
N GLY A 86 -13.76 -5.49 -4.17
CA GLY A 86 -13.48 -5.64 -5.59
C GLY A 86 -12.25 -4.82 -6.05
N VAL A 87 -11.73 -5.15 -7.23
CA VAL A 87 -10.50 -4.54 -7.77
C VAL A 87 -10.64 -3.04 -8.03
N ASP A 88 -11.82 -2.58 -8.45
CA ASP A 88 -12.03 -1.17 -8.82
C ASP A 88 -11.92 -0.25 -7.58
N ALA A 89 -12.35 -0.72 -6.41
CA ALA A 89 -12.12 -0.02 -5.15
C ALA A 89 -10.64 -0.08 -4.74
N LEU A 90 -10.00 -1.25 -4.87
CA LEU A 90 -8.57 -1.38 -4.58
C LEU A 90 -7.72 -0.43 -5.45
N GLU A 91 -8.00 -0.36 -6.76
CA GLU A 91 -7.35 0.61 -7.65
C GLU A 91 -7.56 2.04 -7.20
N ARG A 92 -8.81 2.43 -6.91
CA ARG A 92 -9.14 3.80 -6.49
C ARG A 92 -8.36 4.21 -5.25
N TYR A 93 -8.31 3.36 -4.23
CA TYR A 93 -7.55 3.65 -3.01
C TYR A 93 -6.04 3.58 -3.23
N ALA A 94 -5.52 2.66 -4.03
CA ALA A 94 -4.11 2.64 -4.40
C ALA A 94 -3.68 3.98 -5.05
N ARG A 95 -4.48 4.50 -5.99
CA ARG A 95 -4.25 5.80 -6.61
C ARG A 95 -4.41 6.97 -5.64
N MET A 96 -5.34 6.88 -4.70
CA MET A 96 -5.50 7.89 -3.63
C MET A 96 -4.23 7.98 -2.78
N PHE A 97 -3.58 6.85 -2.48
CA PHE A 97 -2.27 6.78 -1.85
C PHE A 97 -1.09 7.13 -2.79
N GLY A 98 -1.36 7.49 -4.05
CA GLY A 98 -0.35 7.88 -5.04
C GLY A 98 0.39 6.71 -5.70
N LEU A 99 -0.08 5.48 -5.53
CA LEU A 99 0.48 4.32 -6.23
C LEU A 99 0.07 4.31 -7.71
N GLY A 100 0.94 3.78 -8.57
CA GLY A 100 0.73 3.79 -10.02
C GLY A 100 0.95 5.17 -10.66
N ALA A 101 1.70 6.07 -9.98
CA ALA A 101 2.10 7.38 -10.48
C ALA A 101 3.42 7.82 -9.82
N ARG A 102 4.19 8.67 -10.48
CA ARG A 102 5.44 9.23 -9.94
C ARG A 102 5.18 10.04 -8.68
N THR A 103 6.08 9.95 -7.71
CA THR A 103 5.99 10.71 -6.45
C THR A 103 6.32 12.18 -6.64
N GLY A 104 7.05 12.50 -7.73
CA GLY A 104 7.54 13.83 -8.03
C GLY A 104 8.78 14.21 -7.24
N ILE A 105 9.57 13.22 -6.78
CA ILE A 105 10.90 13.49 -6.21
C ILE A 105 11.77 14.24 -7.23
N ASP A 106 12.65 15.09 -6.75
CA ASP A 106 13.58 15.92 -7.54
C ASP A 106 14.75 15.13 -8.15
N LEU A 107 14.49 13.88 -8.56
CA LEU A 107 15.42 13.00 -9.24
C LEU A 107 14.88 12.52 -10.60
N PRO A 108 15.76 12.31 -11.60
CA PRO A 108 15.34 11.77 -12.88
C PRO A 108 15.05 10.26 -12.81
N TYR A 109 14.33 9.76 -13.84
CA TYR A 109 14.09 8.33 -14.09
C TYR A 109 13.24 7.62 -13.03
N GLU A 110 12.35 8.34 -12.35
CA GLU A 110 11.41 7.74 -11.43
C GLU A 110 10.41 6.83 -12.17
N ALA A 111 10.23 5.59 -11.70
CA ALA A 111 9.23 4.66 -12.20
C ALA A 111 7.83 4.99 -11.60
N GLU A 112 6.78 4.62 -12.33
CA GLU A 112 5.41 4.92 -11.93
C GLU A 112 4.79 3.82 -11.06
N GLY A 113 5.31 2.60 -11.15
CA GLY A 113 4.66 1.44 -10.55
C GLY A 113 3.36 1.06 -11.28
N LEU A 114 2.62 0.15 -10.69
CA LEU A 114 1.33 -0.30 -11.22
C LEU A 114 0.33 -0.52 -10.09
N ALA A 115 -0.78 0.23 -10.12
CA ALA A 115 -1.95 -0.07 -9.31
C ALA A 115 -2.79 -1.17 -10.03
N PRO A 116 -3.32 -2.16 -9.30
CA PRO A 116 -4.05 -3.27 -9.90
C PRO A 116 -5.33 -2.76 -10.55
N ASN A 117 -5.56 -3.08 -11.84
CA ASN A 117 -6.77 -2.66 -12.54
C ASN A 117 -7.13 -3.55 -13.73
N ARG A 118 -8.44 -3.56 -14.05
CA ARG A 118 -9.01 -4.33 -15.15
C ARG A 118 -8.46 -3.91 -16.51
N LYS A 119 -8.26 -2.58 -16.70
CA LYS A 119 -7.78 -2.05 -17.96
C LYS A 119 -6.38 -2.57 -18.30
N TYR A 120 -5.48 -2.59 -17.31
CA TYR A 120 -4.15 -3.14 -17.51
C TYR A 120 -4.21 -4.60 -17.97
N LYS A 121 -5.07 -5.42 -17.36
CA LYS A 121 -5.21 -6.81 -17.77
C LYS A 121 -5.79 -6.92 -19.17
N ALA A 122 -6.85 -6.20 -19.49
CA ALA A 122 -7.47 -6.19 -20.81
C ALA A 122 -6.50 -5.78 -21.93
N ASP A 123 -5.62 -4.82 -21.64
CA ASP A 123 -4.67 -4.28 -22.63
C ASP A 123 -3.42 -5.18 -22.82
N ASN A 124 -3.06 -6.01 -21.83
CA ASN A 124 -1.76 -6.71 -21.82
C ASN A 124 -1.86 -8.24 -21.82
N PHE A 125 -3.06 -8.81 -21.67
CA PHE A 125 -3.26 -10.26 -21.60
C PHE A 125 -4.33 -10.71 -22.61
N GLU A 126 -4.11 -11.88 -23.20
CA GLU A 126 -4.96 -12.41 -24.29
C GLU A 126 -6.41 -12.67 -23.83
N ASP A 127 -6.62 -13.17 -22.60
CA ASP A 127 -7.95 -13.40 -22.05
C ASP A 127 -8.64 -12.11 -21.57
N GLY A 128 -7.87 -11.07 -21.22
CA GLY A 128 -8.36 -9.74 -20.82
C GLY A 128 -9.31 -9.69 -19.62
N GLU A 129 -9.78 -10.83 -19.13
CA GLU A 129 -10.77 -10.92 -18.06
C GLU A 129 -10.11 -10.87 -16.68
N TRP A 130 -10.74 -10.12 -15.76
CA TRP A 130 -10.29 -10.03 -14.37
C TRP A 130 -11.00 -11.07 -13.50
N TYR A 131 -10.21 -11.94 -12.85
CA TYR A 131 -10.73 -12.99 -11.99
C TYR A 131 -10.70 -12.61 -10.50
N LEU A 132 -11.60 -13.21 -9.72
CA LEU A 132 -11.65 -12.99 -8.27
C LEU A 132 -10.33 -13.36 -7.57
N SER A 133 -9.63 -14.40 -8.05
CA SER A 133 -8.32 -14.79 -7.52
C SER A 133 -7.27 -13.69 -7.64
N GLU A 134 -7.35 -12.88 -8.70
CA GLU A 134 -6.45 -11.73 -8.90
C GLU A 134 -6.79 -10.57 -7.95
N THR A 135 -8.09 -10.40 -7.63
CA THR A 135 -8.51 -9.46 -6.59
C THR A 135 -7.95 -9.86 -5.22
N PHE A 136 -7.91 -11.16 -4.90
CA PHE A 136 -7.32 -11.66 -3.66
C PHE A 136 -5.82 -11.37 -3.62
N ASP A 137 -5.09 -11.66 -4.70
CA ASP A 137 -3.67 -11.33 -4.80
C ASP A 137 -3.44 -9.82 -4.66
N ALA A 138 -4.25 -9.02 -5.37
CA ALA A 138 -4.16 -7.57 -5.29
C ALA A 138 -4.39 -7.04 -3.87
N ALA A 139 -5.35 -7.61 -3.13
CA ALA A 139 -5.68 -7.16 -1.77
C ALA A 139 -4.55 -7.34 -0.75
N ILE A 140 -3.61 -8.26 -1.01
CA ILE A 140 -2.42 -8.48 -0.18
C ILE A 140 -1.12 -7.98 -0.84
N GLY A 141 -1.23 -7.13 -1.88
CA GLY A 141 -0.09 -6.52 -2.54
C GLY A 141 0.71 -7.46 -3.43
N GLN A 142 0.07 -8.48 -3.98
CA GLN A 142 0.62 -9.42 -4.93
C GLN A 142 -0.03 -9.27 -6.32
N GLY A 143 0.21 -10.19 -7.22
CA GLY A 143 -0.34 -10.14 -8.58
C GLY A 143 0.23 -8.97 -9.38
N PHE A 144 -0.62 -8.11 -9.90
CA PHE A 144 -0.22 -6.97 -10.73
C PHE A 144 0.22 -5.72 -9.96
N ASN A 145 0.26 -5.74 -8.62
CA ASN A 145 0.79 -4.63 -7.84
C ASN A 145 2.30 -4.48 -8.03
N LEU A 146 2.72 -3.30 -8.48
CA LEU A 146 4.14 -2.93 -8.53
C LEU A 146 4.32 -1.54 -7.93
N VAL A 147 5.24 -1.42 -6.98
CA VAL A 147 5.57 -0.14 -6.34
C VAL A 147 7.09 0.03 -6.23
N THR A 148 7.54 1.28 -6.23
CA THR A 148 8.91 1.57 -5.85
C THR A 148 9.06 1.58 -4.33
N PRO A 149 10.26 1.33 -3.77
CA PRO A 149 10.50 1.48 -2.33
C PRO A 149 10.11 2.86 -1.80
N LEU A 150 10.32 3.92 -2.59
CA LEU A 150 9.88 5.26 -2.22
C LEU A 150 8.36 5.38 -2.11
N GLN A 151 7.61 4.83 -3.07
CA GLN A 151 6.15 4.81 -3.00
C GLN A 151 5.65 4.05 -1.77
N ALA A 152 6.24 2.89 -1.47
CA ALA A 152 5.89 2.13 -0.26
C ALA A 152 6.15 2.94 1.03
N ALA A 153 7.29 3.64 1.10
CA ALA A 153 7.60 4.51 2.23
C ALA A 153 6.62 5.69 2.35
N MET A 154 6.16 6.24 1.21
CA MET A 154 5.19 7.34 1.20
C MET A 154 3.81 6.90 1.70
N VAL A 155 3.35 5.69 1.38
CA VAL A 155 2.10 5.14 1.96
C VAL A 155 2.15 5.12 3.48
N MET A 156 3.27 4.65 4.05
CA MET A 156 3.49 4.65 5.51
C MET A 156 3.53 6.08 6.06
N GLY A 157 4.26 6.97 5.40
CA GLY A 157 4.40 8.38 5.77
C GLY A 157 3.06 9.12 5.76
N GLU A 158 2.18 8.82 4.79
CA GLU A 158 0.84 9.43 4.67
C GLU A 158 -0.05 9.04 5.84
N ILE A 159 -0.06 7.77 6.24
CA ILE A 159 -0.79 7.31 7.45
C ILE A 159 -0.19 7.94 8.71
N ALA A 160 1.14 7.99 8.84
CA ALA A 160 1.82 8.62 9.98
C ALA A 160 1.53 10.14 10.06
N ALA A 161 1.36 10.80 8.91
CA ALA A 161 1.02 12.22 8.81
C ALA A 161 -0.50 12.51 8.84
N ASN A 162 -1.30 11.59 9.40
CA ASN A 162 -2.75 11.72 9.51
C ASN A 162 -3.47 11.91 8.16
N GLY A 163 -3.00 11.23 7.12
CA GLY A 163 -3.56 11.24 5.79
C GLY A 163 -2.96 12.29 4.85
N LYS A 164 -1.93 13.02 5.25
CA LYS A 164 -1.29 14.06 4.45
C LYS A 164 -0.09 13.48 3.69
N ARG A 165 -0.11 13.61 2.36
CA ARG A 165 0.97 13.19 1.48
C ARG A 165 1.79 14.41 1.04
N TYR A 166 3.07 14.38 1.35
CA TYR A 166 4.03 15.43 0.98
C TYR A 166 4.93 14.97 -0.16
N GLN A 167 5.32 15.93 -1.02
CA GLN A 167 6.30 15.66 -2.08
C GLN A 167 7.65 15.32 -1.45
N PRO A 168 8.26 14.15 -1.81
CA PRO A 168 9.59 13.84 -1.34
C PRO A 168 10.61 14.77 -2.02
N HIS A 169 11.62 15.18 -1.28
CA HIS A 169 12.73 16.01 -1.79
C HIS A 169 14.03 15.67 -1.05
N LEU A 170 15.16 15.84 -1.71
CA LEU A 170 16.49 15.58 -1.13
C LEU A 170 17.13 16.82 -0.55
N VAL A 171 16.85 17.99 -1.16
CA VAL A 171 17.49 19.23 -0.77
C VAL A 171 16.57 20.00 0.18
N GLN A 172 17.00 20.16 1.43
CA GLN A 172 16.29 21.00 2.40
C GLN A 172 16.64 22.49 2.22
N ARG A 173 17.94 22.78 2.02
CA ARG A 173 18.41 24.17 1.86
C ARG A 173 19.72 24.25 1.07
N ILE A 174 19.95 25.37 0.45
CA ILE A 174 21.20 25.76 -0.19
C ILE A 174 21.82 26.89 0.65
N VAL A 175 23.09 26.76 0.98
CA VAL A 175 23.84 27.75 1.74
C VAL A 175 25.02 28.29 0.95
N ASP A 176 25.44 29.53 1.21
CA ASP A 176 26.64 30.11 0.64
C ASP A 176 27.90 29.61 1.37
N VAL A 177 29.09 30.09 0.94
CA VAL A 177 30.38 29.73 1.52
C VAL A 177 30.56 30.20 2.97
N HIS A 178 29.71 31.10 3.45
CA HIS A 178 29.72 31.63 4.81
C HIS A 178 28.68 30.94 5.70
N GLY A 179 27.89 29.99 5.16
CA GLY A 179 26.84 29.26 5.88
C GLY A 179 25.47 29.97 5.92
N ASN A 180 25.31 31.12 5.22
CA ASN A 180 24.03 31.80 5.14
C ASN A 180 23.09 31.07 4.19
N THR A 181 21.81 30.94 4.57
CA THR A 181 20.80 30.29 3.72
C THR A 181 20.51 31.16 2.50
N VAL A 182 20.81 30.65 1.31
CA VAL A 182 20.49 31.25 0.02
C VAL A 182 19.08 30.87 -0.41
N ARG A 183 18.67 29.62 -0.17
CA ARG A 183 17.35 29.11 -0.49
C ARG A 183 16.99 27.98 0.46
N GLU A 184 15.73 27.97 0.91
CA GLU A 184 15.15 26.89 1.70
C GLU A 184 13.92 26.31 0.97
N PHE A 185 13.76 24.99 1.02
CA PHE A 185 12.63 24.29 0.42
C PHE A 185 11.66 23.89 1.52
N GLN A 186 10.45 24.38 1.42
CA GLN A 186 9.39 24.05 2.39
C GLN A 186 8.67 22.74 1.99
N PRO A 187 8.15 21.98 2.95
CA PRO A 187 7.35 20.79 2.66
C PRO A 187 6.16 21.15 1.76
N LYS A 188 6.00 20.44 0.65
CA LYS A 188 4.90 20.66 -0.30
C LYS A 188 3.85 19.56 -0.13
N LEU A 189 2.67 19.94 0.36
CA LEU A 189 1.51 19.03 0.41
C LEU A 189 1.04 18.73 -1.01
N LEU A 190 0.94 17.43 -1.35
CA LEU A 190 0.42 16.95 -2.64
C LEU A 190 -1.07 16.64 -2.57
N SER A 191 -1.48 15.96 -1.52
CA SER A 191 -2.88 15.53 -1.31
C SER A 191 -3.13 15.22 0.16
N GLU A 192 -4.40 15.06 0.49
CA GLU A 192 -4.86 14.51 1.74
C GLU A 192 -5.84 13.37 1.44
N LEU A 193 -5.78 12.26 2.18
CA LEU A 193 -6.69 11.14 2.01
C LEU A 193 -8.12 11.58 2.31
N ASP A 194 -9.01 11.36 1.35
CA ASP A 194 -10.45 11.62 1.53
C ASP A 194 -11.11 10.47 2.32
N VAL A 195 -10.70 10.34 3.57
CA VAL A 195 -11.25 9.37 4.53
C VAL A 195 -11.37 10.01 5.91
N SER A 196 -12.26 9.48 6.74
CA SER A 196 -12.42 10.02 8.10
C SER A 196 -11.17 9.80 8.96
N GLN A 197 -10.91 10.72 9.89
CA GLN A 197 -9.82 10.59 10.84
C GLN A 197 -9.95 9.35 11.75
N SER A 198 -11.16 8.82 11.92
CA SER A 198 -11.36 7.56 12.63
C SER A 198 -10.81 6.36 11.85
N VAL A 199 -10.94 6.34 10.51
CA VAL A 199 -10.34 5.31 9.67
C VAL A 199 -8.82 5.34 9.80
N ILE A 200 -8.20 6.52 9.68
CA ILE A 200 -6.75 6.68 9.81
C ILE A 200 -6.27 6.19 11.18
N ARG A 201 -6.95 6.58 12.27
CA ARG A 201 -6.59 6.09 13.64
C ARG A 201 -6.67 4.58 13.76
N ASN A 202 -7.72 3.93 13.24
CA ASN A 202 -7.83 2.47 13.28
C ASN A 202 -6.68 1.79 12.54
N VAL A 203 -6.25 2.34 11.40
CA VAL A 203 -5.09 1.82 10.65
C VAL A 203 -3.79 2.04 11.45
N GLN A 204 -3.60 3.21 12.04
CA GLN A 204 -2.44 3.51 12.91
C GLN A 204 -2.38 2.56 14.11
N GLU A 205 -3.51 2.29 14.78
CA GLU A 205 -3.62 1.34 15.88
C GLU A 205 -3.28 -0.09 15.44
N GLY A 206 -3.78 -0.51 14.27
CA GLY A 206 -3.43 -1.80 13.66
C GLY A 206 -1.93 -1.93 13.43
N LEU A 207 -1.30 -0.91 12.83
CA LEU A 207 0.15 -0.88 12.61
C LEU A 207 0.95 -0.86 13.93
N HIS A 208 0.47 -0.12 14.93
CA HIS A 208 1.10 -0.14 16.26
C HIS A 208 1.02 -1.53 16.90
N SER A 209 -0.06 -2.27 16.67
CA SER A 209 -0.22 -3.62 17.20
C SER A 209 0.81 -4.62 16.65
N VAL A 210 1.30 -4.42 15.41
CA VAL A 210 2.38 -5.24 14.81
C VAL A 210 3.64 -5.24 15.70
N THR A 211 3.95 -4.13 16.35
CA THR A 211 5.15 -4.00 17.21
C THR A 211 5.00 -4.64 18.60
N LYS A 212 3.81 -5.14 18.94
CA LYS A 212 3.52 -5.74 20.24
C LYS A 212 3.40 -7.26 20.22
N ILE A 213 3.22 -7.82 19.02
CA ILE A 213 3.13 -9.26 18.80
C ILE A 213 4.53 -9.72 18.40
N GLY A 214 5.35 -10.11 19.36
CA GLY A 214 6.70 -10.61 19.17
C GLY A 214 7.09 -11.42 20.37
#